data_2642c626ff225eef01aab6693e45f44d
#
_entry.id   2642c626ff225eef01aab6693e45f44d
#
_cell.length_a   1.000
_cell.length_b   1.000
_cell.length_c   1.000
_cell.angle_alpha   90.00
_cell.angle_beta   90.00
_cell.angle_gamma   90.00
#
_symmetry.space_group_name_H-M   'P 1'
#
loop_
_entity.id
_entity.type
_entity.pdbx_description
1 polymer ?
#
loop_
_entity_poly.entity_id
_entity_poly.type
_entity_poly.pdbx_seq_one_letter_code
_entity_poly.pdbx_strand_id
1 'polypeptide(L)'
;MYFCFTEEFFMSATICYGRQDCHDLHSWGPGIRTCYILHYIIRGKGTFINGGKSYALSAGESFVIRPFDNIAYYPDEKEPWEYTWIEFNGEKYVSLLNRIDFARDNCIIGAVDRERIMPLFDIINRISLGTQKNTVNGMASAILGVYADMFENCAKSGENDCFDSARSLIENNFHKPDFDLSAVCGALGISRATLHRCFVKVCGAPPGAYIMKYRLDRAKEFLERGFSVKSTALSCGFSDSLYFSKVFKASVGISPGKYKKNASTV
;
A
#
# COMPACT_ATOMS: atom_id res chain seq x y z
N MET A 1 -7.97 -18.69 8.63
CA MET A 1 -8.09 -19.48 7.39
C MET A 1 -7.63 -18.58 6.24
N TYR A 2 -6.44 -18.84 5.70
CA TYR A 2 -5.84 -17.99 4.65
C TYR A 2 -6.31 -18.45 3.28
N PHE A 3 -6.92 -17.55 2.52
CA PHE A 3 -7.25 -17.82 1.12
C PHE A 3 -6.11 -17.37 0.22
N CYS A 4 -5.70 -18.27 -0.67
CA CYS A 4 -4.70 -18.08 -1.70
C CYS A 4 -5.25 -17.14 -2.77
N PHE A 5 -4.50 -16.09 -3.11
CA PHE A 5 -4.88 -15.05 -4.06
C PHE A 5 -4.57 -15.51 -5.50
N THR A 6 -5.56 -15.39 -6.38
CA THR A 6 -5.42 -15.58 -7.83
C THR A 6 -5.03 -14.26 -8.53
N GLU A 7 -4.54 -14.34 -9.76
CA GLU A 7 -4.10 -13.19 -10.58
C GLU A 7 -5.16 -12.09 -10.80
N GLU A 8 -6.43 -12.36 -10.55
CA GLU A 8 -7.53 -11.38 -10.60
C GLU A 8 -7.47 -10.31 -9.49
N PHE A 9 -6.66 -10.51 -8.46
CA PHE A 9 -6.58 -9.61 -7.30
C PHE A 9 -6.03 -8.21 -7.66
N PHE A 10 -5.21 -8.08 -8.68
CA PHE A 10 -4.60 -6.80 -9.09
C PHE A 10 -5.51 -5.92 -9.96
N MET A 11 -6.57 -6.47 -10.55
CA MET A 11 -7.43 -5.75 -11.51
C MET A 11 -8.80 -5.33 -10.95
N SER A 12 -9.20 -5.81 -9.77
CA SER A 12 -10.43 -5.36 -9.10
C SER A 12 -10.11 -4.71 -7.76
N ALA A 13 -10.83 -3.66 -7.39
CA ALA A 13 -10.82 -3.08 -6.06
C ALA A 13 -11.38 -4.11 -5.06
N THR A 14 -10.59 -5.15 -4.76
CA THR A 14 -11.00 -6.19 -3.82
C THR A 14 -10.81 -5.64 -2.43
N ILE A 15 -11.89 -5.56 -1.68
CA ILE A 15 -11.88 -5.17 -0.29
C ILE A 15 -12.06 -6.43 0.54
N CYS A 16 -11.08 -6.69 1.41
CA CYS A 16 -11.21 -7.61 2.51
C CYS A 16 -11.37 -6.80 3.80
N TYR A 17 -12.02 -7.38 4.78
CA TYR A 17 -12.27 -6.74 6.06
C TYR A 17 -12.44 -7.79 7.13
N GLY A 18 -12.32 -7.38 8.37
CA GLY A 18 -12.50 -8.28 9.50
C GLY A 18 -12.32 -7.60 10.84
N ARG A 19 -12.46 -8.40 11.88
CA ARG A 19 -12.28 -8.03 13.28
C ARG A 19 -11.55 -9.16 13.98
N GLN A 20 -10.59 -8.81 14.84
CA GLN A 20 -9.78 -9.75 15.62
C GLN A 20 -9.73 -9.31 17.07
N ASP A 21 -10.13 -10.18 17.95
CA ASP A 21 -9.84 -10.11 19.37
C ASP A 21 -8.56 -10.89 19.65
N CYS A 22 -7.56 -10.22 20.22
CA CYS A 22 -6.23 -10.80 20.44
C CYS A 22 -6.00 -11.29 21.87
N HIS A 23 -7.04 -11.72 22.58
CA HIS A 23 -6.88 -12.35 23.90
C HIS A 23 -6.00 -13.60 23.89
N ASP A 24 -5.89 -14.27 22.74
CA ASP A 24 -4.97 -15.37 22.47
C ASP A 24 -3.55 -14.93 22.11
N LEU A 25 -3.25 -13.65 22.28
CA LEU A 25 -1.97 -13.01 21.91
C LEU A 25 -1.63 -13.17 20.40
N HIS A 26 -2.66 -13.23 19.54
CA HIS A 26 -2.47 -13.28 18.11
C HIS A 26 -1.60 -12.13 17.62
N SER A 27 -0.50 -12.48 16.95
CA SER A 27 0.47 -11.55 16.37
C SER A 27 0.63 -11.80 14.88
N TRP A 28 1.12 -10.81 14.15
CA TRP A 28 1.42 -10.93 12.74
C TRP A 28 2.80 -10.37 12.40
N GLY A 29 3.52 -11.09 11.54
CA GLY A 29 4.83 -10.70 11.06
C GLY A 29 6.00 -11.28 11.87
N PRO A 30 7.24 -10.90 11.54
CA PRO A 30 7.59 -9.94 10.49
C PRO A 30 7.24 -10.44 9.08
N GLY A 31 6.81 -9.53 8.22
CA GLY A 31 6.43 -9.87 6.85
C GLY A 31 5.95 -8.65 6.05
N ILE A 32 5.53 -8.90 4.80
CA ILE A 32 5.03 -7.87 3.90
C ILE A 32 3.61 -8.16 3.47
N ARG A 33 2.86 -7.10 3.13
CA ARG A 33 1.55 -7.16 2.49
C ARG A 33 1.62 -6.57 1.09
N THR A 34 0.70 -6.94 0.21
CA THR A 34 0.63 -6.46 -1.18
C THR A 34 -0.46 -5.42 -1.41
N CYS A 35 -1.15 -5.02 -0.36
CA CYS A 35 -2.29 -4.12 -0.35
C CYS A 35 -2.18 -3.13 0.79
N TYR A 36 -3.02 -2.09 0.74
CA TYR A 36 -3.21 -1.18 1.86
C TYR A 36 -4.14 -1.82 2.88
N ILE A 37 -3.82 -1.68 4.17
CA ILE A 37 -4.69 -2.12 5.26
C ILE A 37 -4.79 -1.00 6.27
N LEU A 38 -6.00 -0.56 6.55
CA LEU A 38 -6.31 0.36 7.63
C LEU A 38 -6.83 -0.44 8.82
N HIS A 39 -6.14 -0.37 9.95
CA HIS A 39 -6.55 -0.95 11.22
C HIS A 39 -7.09 0.13 12.16
N TYR A 40 -8.18 -0.15 12.83
CA TYR A 40 -8.72 0.66 13.93
C TYR A 40 -8.71 -0.17 15.22
N ILE A 41 -8.14 0.37 16.30
CA ILE A 41 -8.05 -0.31 17.59
C ILE A 41 -9.32 -0.01 18.39
N ILE A 42 -10.13 -1.05 18.63
CA ILE A 42 -11.43 -0.95 19.29
C ILE A 42 -11.26 -0.80 20.79
N ARG A 43 -10.33 -1.56 21.38
CA ARG A 43 -9.98 -1.57 22.81
C ARG A 43 -8.59 -2.16 23.01
N GLY A 44 -8.04 -2.00 24.22
CA GLY A 44 -6.73 -2.54 24.59
C GLY A 44 -5.57 -1.80 23.98
N LYS A 45 -4.41 -2.42 23.99
CA LYS A 45 -3.12 -1.86 23.54
C LYS A 45 -2.33 -2.89 22.75
N GLY A 46 -1.36 -2.39 22.00
CA GLY A 46 -0.41 -3.24 21.29
C GLY A 46 0.69 -2.43 20.64
N THR A 47 1.56 -3.13 19.94
CA THR A 47 2.71 -2.54 19.26
C THR A 47 2.63 -2.85 17.76
N PHE A 48 2.78 -1.80 16.96
CA PHE A 48 2.97 -1.89 15.51
C PHE A 48 4.41 -1.54 15.17
N ILE A 49 5.06 -2.35 14.32
CA ILE A 49 6.42 -2.13 13.83
C ILE A 49 6.36 -1.94 12.33
N ASN A 50 6.97 -0.86 11.85
CA ASN A 50 7.09 -0.57 10.42
C ASN A 50 8.49 -0.05 10.11
N GLY A 51 9.20 -0.70 9.17
CA GLY A 51 10.54 -0.29 8.76
C GLY A 51 11.55 -0.21 9.91
N GLY A 52 11.40 -1.05 10.94
CA GLY A 52 12.27 -1.05 12.14
C GLY A 52 11.90 -0.04 13.22
N LYS A 53 10.91 0.83 12.98
CA LYS A 53 10.35 1.73 14.01
C LYS A 53 9.18 1.06 14.72
N SER A 54 9.09 1.26 16.04
CA SER A 54 8.07 0.68 16.91
C SER A 54 7.11 1.76 17.40
N TYR A 55 5.81 1.48 17.33
CA TYR A 55 4.73 2.38 17.72
C TYR A 55 3.83 1.67 18.73
N ALA A 56 3.84 2.15 19.99
CA ALA A 56 2.85 1.75 20.97
C ALA A 56 1.53 2.44 20.66
N LEU A 57 0.47 1.68 20.56
CA LEU A 57 -0.85 2.13 20.15
C LEU A 57 -1.92 1.64 21.13
N SER A 58 -3.00 2.38 21.24
CA SER A 58 -4.12 2.12 22.14
C SER A 58 -5.48 2.33 21.47
N ALA A 59 -6.53 1.99 22.20
CA ALA A 59 -7.91 2.15 21.73
C ALA A 59 -8.18 3.56 21.17
N GLY A 60 -8.87 3.59 20.03
CA GLY A 60 -9.19 4.80 19.28
C GLY A 60 -8.15 5.17 18.21
N GLU A 61 -6.88 4.77 18.36
CA GLU A 61 -5.86 5.01 17.36
C GLU A 61 -5.98 4.04 16.18
N SER A 62 -5.36 4.43 15.07
CA SER A 62 -5.36 3.64 13.85
C SER A 62 -3.97 3.58 13.24
N PHE A 63 -3.67 2.49 12.54
CA PHE A 63 -2.45 2.38 11.77
C PHE A 63 -2.73 1.88 10.36
N VAL A 64 -1.89 2.29 9.44
CA VAL A 64 -1.98 1.93 8.03
C VAL A 64 -0.74 1.14 7.62
N ILE A 65 -0.98 -0.04 7.06
CA ILE A 65 0.02 -0.85 6.37
C ILE A 65 -0.02 -0.46 4.90
N ARG A 66 1.14 -0.14 4.34
CA ARG A 66 1.31 0.13 2.91
C ARG A 66 1.82 -1.11 2.19
N PRO A 67 1.52 -1.26 0.90
CA PRO A 67 2.09 -2.35 0.11
C PRO A 67 3.61 -2.39 0.23
N PHE A 68 4.13 -3.59 0.47
CA PHE A 68 5.55 -3.92 0.55
C PHE A 68 6.32 -3.36 1.76
N ASP A 69 5.67 -2.68 2.69
CA ASP A 69 6.30 -2.37 3.97
C ASP A 69 6.60 -3.67 4.73
N ASN A 70 7.80 -3.74 5.33
CA ASN A 70 8.13 -4.83 6.24
C ASN A 70 7.60 -4.50 7.62
N ILE A 71 6.56 -5.21 8.02
CA ILE A 71 5.79 -4.89 9.23
C ILE A 71 5.66 -6.10 10.16
N ALA A 72 5.47 -5.80 11.43
CA ALA A 72 4.98 -6.73 12.43
C ALA A 72 4.05 -6.00 13.40
N TYR A 73 3.12 -6.72 14.02
CA TYR A 73 2.31 -6.17 15.09
C TYR A 73 1.88 -7.27 16.07
N TYR A 74 1.76 -6.89 17.34
CA TYR A 74 1.40 -7.78 18.42
C TYR A 74 0.67 -7.03 19.55
N PRO A 75 -0.24 -7.71 20.27
CA PRO A 75 -0.96 -7.12 21.39
C PRO A 75 -0.06 -6.91 22.60
N ASP A 76 -0.50 -6.06 23.53
CA ASP A 76 0.03 -5.99 24.89
C ASP A 76 -0.34 -7.28 25.66
N GLU A 77 0.55 -7.78 26.49
CA GLU A 77 0.31 -9.02 27.24
C GLU A 77 -0.76 -8.90 28.34
N LYS A 78 -0.93 -7.70 28.91
CA LYS A 78 -1.88 -7.44 30.02
C LYS A 78 -3.20 -6.88 29.53
N GLU A 79 -3.15 -6.03 28.51
CA GLU A 79 -4.29 -5.36 27.92
C GLU A 79 -4.34 -5.59 26.41
N PRO A 80 -4.47 -6.87 25.95
CA PRO A 80 -4.43 -7.18 24.54
C PRO A 80 -5.50 -6.43 23.77
N TRP A 81 -5.10 -5.91 22.62
CA TRP A 81 -6.02 -5.15 21.76
C TRP A 81 -7.04 -6.04 21.05
N GLU A 82 -8.15 -5.42 20.76
CA GLU A 82 -9.09 -5.86 19.75
C GLU A 82 -9.10 -4.81 18.64
N TYR A 83 -9.00 -5.23 17.39
CA TYR A 83 -9.00 -4.33 16.25
C TYR A 83 -9.94 -4.81 15.13
N THR A 84 -10.33 -3.88 14.28
CA THR A 84 -11.01 -4.15 13.01
C THR A 84 -10.20 -3.53 11.88
N TRP A 85 -10.32 -4.08 10.67
CA TRP A 85 -9.57 -3.60 9.52
C TRP A 85 -10.37 -3.64 8.23
N ILE A 86 -9.93 -2.84 7.28
CA ILE A 86 -10.24 -2.94 5.87
C ILE A 86 -8.95 -3.04 5.07
N GLU A 87 -8.92 -3.98 4.14
CA GLU A 87 -7.84 -4.19 3.17
C GLU A 87 -8.33 -3.77 1.80
N PHE A 88 -7.57 -2.92 1.10
CA PHE A 88 -8.01 -2.33 -0.16
C PHE A 88 -6.86 -2.04 -1.11
N ASN A 89 -7.19 -2.02 -2.40
CA ASN A 89 -6.37 -1.52 -3.48
C ASN A 89 -7.23 -0.62 -4.39
N GLY A 90 -6.59 0.11 -5.28
CA GLY A 90 -7.25 0.93 -6.27
C GLY A 90 -7.21 2.43 -5.96
N GLU A 91 -7.11 3.20 -7.04
CA GLU A 91 -6.85 4.64 -7.03
C GLU A 91 -7.82 5.44 -6.17
N LYS A 92 -9.11 5.08 -6.22
CA LYS A 92 -10.17 5.75 -5.44
C LYS A 92 -9.88 5.74 -3.94
N TYR A 93 -9.48 4.60 -3.38
CA TYR A 93 -9.23 4.47 -1.95
C TYR A 93 -7.89 5.07 -1.54
N VAL A 94 -6.89 4.91 -2.39
CA VAL A 94 -5.56 5.51 -2.17
C VAL A 94 -5.65 7.03 -2.21
N SER A 95 -6.47 7.61 -3.09
CA SER A 95 -6.73 9.05 -3.13
C SER A 95 -7.33 9.57 -1.82
N LEU A 96 -8.31 8.85 -1.24
CA LEU A 96 -8.86 9.21 0.07
C LEU A 96 -7.82 9.08 1.18
N LEU A 97 -7.03 7.98 1.17
CA LEU A 97 -5.98 7.77 2.15
C LEU A 97 -4.92 8.88 2.12
N ASN A 98 -4.57 9.36 0.93
CA ASN A 98 -3.57 10.43 0.76
C ASN A 98 -4.05 11.81 1.28
N ARG A 99 -5.35 11.99 1.51
CA ARG A 99 -5.91 13.21 2.12
C ARG A 99 -5.79 13.22 3.64
N ILE A 100 -5.46 12.09 4.24
CA ILE A 100 -5.36 11.96 5.70
C ILE A 100 -4.03 12.53 6.18
N ASP A 101 -4.07 13.40 7.18
CA ASP A 101 -2.89 13.82 7.93
C ASP A 101 -2.51 12.78 8.97
N PHE A 102 -1.34 12.18 8.77
CA PHE A 102 -0.85 11.12 9.65
C PHE A 102 -0.13 11.73 10.85
N ALA A 103 -0.49 11.31 12.05
CA ALA A 103 0.12 11.78 13.28
C ALA A 103 1.61 11.41 13.38
N ARG A 104 2.01 10.24 12.85
CA ARG A 104 3.40 9.74 12.89
C ARG A 104 3.77 8.96 11.63
N ASP A 105 4.89 9.32 11.01
CA ASP A 105 5.61 8.57 9.95
C ASP A 105 4.72 8.06 8.79
N ASN A 106 3.67 8.78 8.42
CA ASN A 106 2.71 8.38 7.38
C ASN A 106 2.04 7.00 7.58
N CYS A 107 2.05 6.48 8.79
CA CYS A 107 1.45 5.18 9.08
C CYS A 107 0.55 5.16 10.32
N ILE A 108 0.63 6.16 11.20
CA ILE A 108 -0.20 6.25 12.40
C ILE A 108 -1.18 7.41 12.27
N ILE A 109 -2.46 7.13 12.51
CA ILE A 109 -3.52 8.12 12.60
C ILE A 109 -3.89 8.28 14.06
N GLY A 110 -4.12 9.51 14.50
CA GLY A 110 -4.52 9.82 15.88
C GLY A 110 -5.89 9.22 16.24
N ALA A 111 -6.31 9.47 17.47
CA ALA A 111 -7.55 8.93 17.99
C ALA A 111 -8.77 9.37 17.17
N VAL A 112 -9.55 8.40 16.73
CA VAL A 112 -10.81 8.56 15.99
C VAL A 112 -11.96 8.33 16.94
N ASP A 113 -12.96 9.20 16.88
CA ASP A 113 -14.19 9.03 17.63
C ASP A 113 -14.88 7.71 17.27
N ARG A 114 -15.01 6.85 18.28
CA ARG A 114 -15.63 5.53 18.18
C ARG A 114 -17.06 5.60 17.65
N GLU A 115 -17.84 6.58 18.05
CA GLU A 115 -19.24 6.70 17.66
C GLU A 115 -19.40 7.00 16.17
N ARG A 116 -18.40 7.63 15.55
CA ARG A 116 -18.40 7.92 14.13
C ARG A 116 -17.96 6.74 13.27
N ILE A 117 -16.97 5.97 13.73
CA ILE A 117 -16.31 4.98 12.88
C ILE A 117 -16.86 3.55 13.08
N MET A 118 -17.18 3.16 14.31
CA MET A 118 -17.62 1.79 14.61
C MET A 118 -18.90 1.38 13.91
N PRO A 119 -19.94 2.22 13.75
CA PRO A 119 -21.13 1.83 13.00
C PRO A 119 -20.83 1.38 11.57
N LEU A 120 -19.85 2.00 10.91
CA LEU A 120 -19.45 1.63 9.55
C LEU A 120 -18.71 0.29 9.53
N PHE A 121 -17.81 0.06 10.49
CA PHE A 121 -17.13 -1.21 10.66
C PHE A 121 -18.10 -2.34 11.07
N ASP A 122 -19.08 -2.06 11.90
CA ASP A 122 -20.09 -3.05 12.30
C ASP A 122 -20.97 -3.46 11.11
N ILE A 123 -21.32 -2.52 10.23
CA ILE A 123 -22.08 -2.84 9.00
C ILE A 123 -21.24 -3.71 8.08
N ILE A 124 -20.00 -3.31 7.76
CA ILE A 124 -19.17 -4.06 6.83
C ILE A 124 -18.86 -5.46 7.37
N ASN A 125 -18.60 -5.62 8.66
CA ASN A 125 -18.27 -6.91 9.28
C ASN A 125 -19.46 -7.88 9.35
N ARG A 126 -20.71 -7.42 9.14
CA ARG A 126 -21.89 -8.28 9.03
C ARG A 126 -22.14 -8.81 7.64
N ILE A 127 -21.46 -8.26 6.63
CA ILE A 127 -21.60 -8.70 5.24
C ILE A 127 -20.72 -9.94 5.03
N SER A 128 -21.24 -10.97 4.37
CA SER A 128 -20.42 -12.13 4.02
C SER A 128 -19.43 -11.79 2.91
N LEU A 129 -18.17 -12.20 3.08
CA LEU A 129 -17.11 -11.98 2.08
C LEU A 129 -17.54 -12.55 0.72
N GLY A 130 -17.30 -11.75 -0.33
CA GLY A 130 -17.64 -12.12 -1.71
C GLY A 130 -19.07 -11.79 -2.13
N THR A 131 -19.93 -11.36 -1.20
CA THR A 131 -21.30 -10.89 -1.49
C THR A 131 -21.38 -9.37 -1.41
N GLN A 132 -22.43 -8.77 -1.97
CA GLN A 132 -22.76 -7.35 -1.82
C GLN A 132 -21.59 -6.39 -2.14
N LYS A 133 -20.84 -6.66 -3.21
CA LYS A 133 -19.63 -5.89 -3.59
C LYS A 133 -19.83 -4.37 -3.58
N ASN A 134 -20.98 -3.88 -4.06
CA ASN A 134 -21.27 -2.44 -4.10
C ASN A 134 -21.42 -1.84 -2.69
N THR A 135 -22.06 -2.57 -1.77
CA THR A 135 -22.21 -2.14 -0.38
C THR A 135 -20.85 -2.11 0.32
N VAL A 136 -20.04 -3.15 0.16
CA VAL A 136 -18.67 -3.23 0.70
C VAL A 136 -17.80 -2.10 0.19
N ASN A 137 -17.83 -1.83 -1.13
CA ASN A 137 -17.11 -0.72 -1.74
C ASN A 137 -17.58 0.64 -1.22
N GLY A 138 -18.89 0.81 -1.01
CA GLY A 138 -19.48 2.01 -0.43
C GLY A 138 -19.03 2.22 1.02
N MET A 139 -19.07 1.16 1.84
CA MET A 139 -18.63 1.22 3.25
C MET A 139 -17.14 1.52 3.37
N ALA A 140 -16.28 0.89 2.59
CA ALA A 140 -14.86 1.20 2.60
C ALA A 140 -14.58 2.67 2.20
N SER A 141 -15.31 3.18 1.21
CA SER A 141 -15.23 4.61 0.85
C SER A 141 -15.71 5.51 1.97
N ALA A 142 -16.79 5.14 2.67
CA ALA A 142 -17.32 5.90 3.80
C ALA A 142 -16.33 5.89 4.99
N ILE A 143 -15.76 4.72 5.31
CA ILE A 143 -14.74 4.60 6.36
C ILE A 143 -13.56 5.52 6.06
N LEU A 144 -12.95 5.42 4.87
CA LEU A 144 -11.83 6.28 4.48
C LEU A 144 -12.22 7.76 4.39
N GLY A 145 -13.46 8.05 3.99
CA GLY A 145 -14.02 9.41 3.97
C GLY A 145 -14.07 10.03 5.35
N VAL A 146 -14.56 9.29 6.37
CA VAL A 146 -14.58 9.77 7.76
C VAL A 146 -13.17 10.12 8.24
N TYR A 147 -12.17 9.28 7.94
CA TYR A 147 -10.78 9.59 8.29
C TYR A 147 -10.26 10.83 7.54
N ALA A 148 -10.54 10.94 6.24
CA ALA A 148 -10.12 12.09 5.46
C ALA A 148 -10.76 13.39 5.94
N ASP A 149 -12.03 13.37 6.34
CA ASP A 149 -12.75 14.54 6.85
C ASP A 149 -12.31 14.93 8.27
N MET A 150 -11.95 13.95 9.12
CA MET A 150 -11.48 14.20 10.49
C MET A 150 -10.03 14.66 10.56
N PHE A 151 -9.20 14.19 9.65
CA PHE A 151 -7.75 14.44 9.61
C PHE A 151 -7.34 15.06 8.29
N GLU A 152 -8.16 16.01 7.79
CA GLU A 152 -7.84 16.68 6.54
C GLU A 152 -6.52 17.43 6.65
N ASN A 153 -5.63 17.13 5.73
CA ASN A 153 -4.33 17.75 5.66
C ASN A 153 -4.42 19.16 5.05
N CYS A 154 -4.82 20.14 5.85
CA CYS A 154 -4.89 21.54 5.44
C CYS A 154 -3.53 22.20 5.16
N ALA A 155 -2.41 21.56 5.51
CA ALA A 155 -1.08 22.16 5.49
C ALA A 155 -0.20 21.70 4.32
N LYS A 156 -0.60 20.70 3.55
CA LYS A 156 0.22 20.14 2.46
C LYS A 156 -0.18 20.65 1.08
N SER A 157 -0.34 21.93 0.89
CA SER A 157 -0.38 22.55 -0.45
C SER A 157 1.04 22.87 -0.89
N GLY A 158 1.77 21.90 -1.45
CA GLY A 158 3.16 22.11 -1.87
C GLY A 158 3.76 20.99 -2.71
N GLU A 159 5.01 21.15 -3.09
CA GLU A 159 5.74 20.24 -3.96
C GLU A 159 5.94 18.83 -3.37
N ASN A 160 5.92 18.68 -2.03
CA ASN A 160 5.97 17.38 -1.35
C ASN A 160 4.67 16.59 -1.58
N ASP A 161 3.51 17.23 -1.57
CA ASP A 161 2.23 16.60 -1.87
C ASP A 161 2.17 16.09 -3.31
N CYS A 162 2.71 16.88 -4.23
CA CYS A 162 2.83 16.47 -5.63
C CYS A 162 3.69 15.21 -5.76
N PHE A 163 4.83 15.15 -5.07
CA PHE A 163 5.71 13.99 -5.09
C PHE A 163 5.05 12.76 -4.45
N ASP A 164 4.47 12.88 -3.26
CA ASP A 164 3.87 11.77 -2.53
C ASP A 164 2.63 11.22 -3.26
N SER A 165 1.79 12.09 -3.83
CA SER A 165 0.66 11.69 -4.65
C SER A 165 1.10 10.99 -5.93
N ALA A 166 2.11 11.52 -6.63
CA ALA A 166 2.65 10.91 -7.83
C ALA A 166 3.35 9.58 -7.53
N ARG A 167 4.08 9.49 -6.41
CA ARG A 167 4.69 8.25 -5.93
C ARG A 167 3.64 7.17 -5.70
N SER A 168 2.57 7.50 -4.99
CA SER A 168 1.47 6.56 -4.73
C SER A 168 0.81 6.08 -6.04
N LEU A 169 0.61 6.97 -7.01
CA LEU A 169 0.11 6.59 -8.34
C LEU A 169 1.07 5.62 -9.06
N ILE A 170 2.37 5.88 -9.00
CA ILE A 170 3.38 5.02 -9.62
C ILE A 170 3.39 3.65 -8.94
N GLU A 171 3.42 3.60 -7.63
CA GLU A 171 3.45 2.37 -6.84
C GLU A 171 2.22 1.48 -7.07
N ASN A 172 1.07 2.09 -7.33
CA ASN A 172 -0.16 1.35 -7.62
C ASN A 172 -0.35 0.94 -9.09
N ASN A 173 0.35 1.60 -10.03
CA ASN A 173 0.11 1.39 -11.46
C ASN A 173 1.35 0.97 -12.25
N PHE A 174 2.51 0.80 -11.63
CA PHE A 174 3.78 0.45 -12.30
C PHE A 174 3.69 -0.78 -13.18
N HIS A 175 2.82 -1.72 -12.82
CA HIS A 175 2.60 -2.99 -13.52
C HIS A 175 1.87 -2.87 -14.86
N LYS A 176 1.22 -1.73 -15.12
CA LYS A 176 0.51 -1.47 -16.38
C LYS A 176 1.52 -1.02 -17.44
N PRO A 177 1.58 -1.70 -18.61
CA PRO A 177 2.57 -1.37 -19.66
C PRO A 177 2.38 0.04 -20.25
N ASP A 178 1.15 0.53 -20.29
CA ASP A 178 0.75 1.84 -20.81
C ASP A 178 0.80 2.97 -19.76
N PHE A 179 1.13 2.63 -18.50
CA PHE A 179 1.27 3.63 -17.46
C PHE A 179 2.57 4.42 -17.64
N ASP A 180 2.42 5.68 -17.95
CA ASP A 180 3.50 6.63 -18.22
C ASP A 180 3.35 7.94 -17.43
N LEU A 181 4.23 8.90 -17.70
CA LEU A 181 4.17 10.22 -17.08
C LEU A 181 2.93 11.02 -17.46
N SER A 182 2.33 10.74 -18.61
CA SER A 182 1.09 11.43 -19.03
C SER A 182 -0.08 10.98 -18.15
N ALA A 183 -0.13 9.68 -17.82
CA ALA A 183 -1.13 9.15 -16.91
C ALA A 183 -1.01 9.78 -15.52
N VAL A 184 0.22 9.93 -14.98
CA VAL A 184 0.46 10.61 -13.70
C VAL A 184 0.02 12.07 -13.75
N CYS A 185 0.42 12.79 -14.79
CA CYS A 185 0.05 14.21 -14.96
C CYS A 185 -1.47 14.40 -15.07
N GLY A 186 -2.13 13.52 -15.85
CA GLY A 186 -3.59 13.57 -16.02
C GLY A 186 -4.35 13.29 -14.72
N ALA A 187 -3.92 12.29 -13.96
CA ALA A 187 -4.54 11.94 -12.67
C ALA A 187 -4.40 13.05 -11.62
N LEU A 188 -3.26 13.76 -11.61
CA LEU A 188 -2.99 14.83 -10.65
C LEU A 188 -3.41 16.23 -11.13
N GLY A 189 -3.82 16.38 -12.38
CA GLY A 189 -4.14 17.69 -12.95
C GLY A 189 -2.95 18.65 -13.04
N ILE A 190 -1.71 18.13 -13.19
CA ILE A 190 -0.48 18.92 -13.19
C ILE A 190 0.28 18.82 -14.52
N SER A 191 1.14 19.81 -14.78
CA SER A 191 2.00 19.79 -15.95
C SER A 191 3.20 18.82 -15.75
N ARG A 192 3.78 18.34 -16.88
CA ARG A 192 5.03 17.56 -16.84
C ARG A 192 6.18 18.31 -16.18
N ALA A 193 6.24 19.64 -16.37
CA ALA A 193 7.26 20.49 -15.76
C ALA A 193 7.10 20.54 -14.23
N THR A 194 5.88 20.63 -13.74
CA THR A 194 5.55 20.57 -12.30
C THR A 194 5.95 19.22 -11.71
N LEU A 195 5.54 18.12 -12.35
CA LEU A 195 5.91 16.77 -11.92
C LEU A 195 7.44 16.58 -11.88
N HIS A 196 8.14 17.02 -12.92
CA HIS A 196 9.60 16.93 -12.97
C HIS A 196 10.26 17.69 -11.83
N ARG A 197 9.81 18.92 -11.56
CA ARG A 197 10.34 19.78 -10.49
C ARG A 197 10.13 19.14 -9.12
N CYS A 198 8.94 18.58 -8.85
CA CYS A 198 8.63 17.86 -7.60
C CYS A 198 9.61 16.70 -7.37
N PHE A 199 9.82 15.87 -8.40
CA PHE A 199 10.70 14.69 -8.29
C PHE A 199 12.16 15.06 -8.12
N VAL A 200 12.67 15.98 -8.92
CA VAL A 200 14.07 16.43 -8.81
C VAL A 200 14.35 17.04 -7.44
N LYS A 201 13.41 17.84 -6.91
CA LYS A 201 13.57 18.49 -5.60
C LYS A 201 13.55 17.49 -4.45
N VAL A 202 12.66 16.48 -4.47
CA VAL A 202 12.45 15.57 -3.34
C VAL A 202 13.38 14.36 -3.39
N CYS A 203 13.57 13.74 -4.57
CA CYS A 203 14.39 12.53 -4.69
C CYS A 203 15.62 12.66 -5.60
N GLY A 204 15.90 13.86 -6.12
CA GLY A 204 17.09 14.13 -6.95
C GLY A 204 17.06 13.49 -8.34
N ALA A 205 15.93 12.87 -8.75
CA ALA A 205 15.83 12.12 -10.00
C ALA A 205 14.58 12.52 -10.80
N PRO A 206 14.63 12.47 -12.14
CA PRO A 206 13.44 12.67 -12.96
C PRO A 206 12.37 11.59 -12.71
N PRO A 207 11.06 11.91 -12.84
CA PRO A 207 9.98 10.95 -12.55
C PRO A 207 10.00 9.70 -13.43
N GLY A 208 10.45 9.80 -14.69
CA GLY A 208 10.63 8.62 -15.56
C GLY A 208 11.71 7.67 -15.07
N ALA A 209 12.81 8.20 -14.54
CA ALA A 209 13.87 7.40 -13.92
C ALA A 209 13.37 6.72 -12.64
N TYR A 210 12.53 7.41 -11.87
CA TYR A 210 11.90 6.85 -10.69
C TYR A 210 10.99 5.66 -11.03
N ILE A 211 10.08 5.80 -12.01
CA ILE A 211 9.23 4.70 -12.48
C ILE A 211 10.07 3.50 -12.92
N MET A 212 11.11 3.74 -13.71
CA MET A 212 11.97 2.68 -14.20
C MET A 212 12.70 1.97 -13.07
N LYS A 213 13.28 2.73 -12.14
CA LYS A 213 13.93 2.18 -10.94
C LYS A 213 12.96 1.34 -10.12
N TYR A 214 11.75 1.84 -9.88
CA TYR A 214 10.72 1.13 -9.13
C TYR A 214 10.34 -0.20 -9.78
N ARG A 215 10.10 -0.20 -11.10
CA ARG A 215 9.84 -1.43 -11.88
C ARG A 215 10.96 -2.46 -11.76
N LEU A 216 12.22 -2.01 -11.83
CA LEU A 216 13.38 -2.90 -11.72
C LEU A 216 13.58 -3.45 -10.31
N ASP A 217 13.32 -2.66 -9.28
CA ASP A 217 13.40 -3.11 -7.89
C ASP A 217 12.31 -4.17 -7.60
N ARG A 218 11.07 -3.95 -8.08
CA ARG A 218 10.02 -5.00 -8.03
C ARG A 218 10.40 -6.25 -8.83
N ALA A 219 11.05 -6.07 -9.98
CA ALA A 219 11.50 -7.22 -10.80
C ALA A 219 12.53 -8.09 -10.06
N LYS A 220 13.45 -7.50 -9.29
CA LYS A 220 14.39 -8.26 -8.46
C LYS A 220 13.65 -9.16 -7.47
N GLU A 221 12.65 -8.62 -6.76
CA GLU A 221 11.85 -9.37 -5.80
C GLU A 221 11.09 -10.55 -6.44
N PHE A 222 10.48 -10.33 -7.62
CA PHE A 222 9.81 -11.42 -8.35
C PHE A 222 10.79 -12.51 -8.78
N LEU A 223 11.97 -12.13 -9.27
CA LEU A 223 13.00 -13.08 -9.67
C LEU A 223 13.53 -13.90 -8.46
N GLU A 224 13.73 -13.27 -7.32
CA GLU A 224 14.12 -13.91 -6.06
C GLU A 224 13.07 -14.91 -5.58
N ARG A 225 11.80 -14.60 -5.78
CA ARG A 225 10.67 -15.51 -5.51
C ARG A 225 10.51 -16.63 -6.53
N GLY A 226 11.38 -16.71 -7.53
CA GLY A 226 11.39 -17.80 -8.51
C GLY A 226 10.50 -17.59 -9.75
N PHE A 227 9.90 -16.42 -9.95
CA PHE A 227 9.12 -16.13 -11.15
C PHE A 227 9.96 -16.24 -12.43
N SER A 228 9.33 -16.59 -13.55
CA SER A 228 10.04 -16.61 -14.84
C SER A 228 10.39 -15.20 -15.30
N VAL A 229 11.46 -15.05 -16.09
CA VAL A 229 11.87 -13.75 -16.65
C VAL A 229 10.73 -13.09 -17.43
N LYS A 230 9.99 -13.88 -18.22
CA LYS A 230 8.85 -13.42 -19.02
C LYS A 230 7.70 -12.94 -18.12
N SER A 231 7.33 -13.73 -17.10
CA SER A 231 6.27 -13.36 -16.16
C SER A 231 6.66 -12.12 -15.36
N THR A 232 7.91 -12.05 -14.88
CA THR A 232 8.44 -10.88 -14.16
C THR A 232 8.35 -9.61 -15.01
N ALA A 233 8.77 -9.68 -16.28
CA ALA A 233 8.69 -8.53 -17.19
C ALA A 233 7.25 -7.99 -17.29
N LEU A 234 6.29 -8.88 -17.57
CA LEU A 234 4.88 -8.50 -17.68
C LEU A 234 4.33 -7.92 -16.37
N SER A 235 4.60 -8.56 -15.24
CA SER A 235 4.13 -8.10 -13.92
C SER A 235 4.77 -6.78 -13.49
N CYS A 236 5.90 -6.38 -14.07
CA CYS A 236 6.54 -5.10 -13.82
C CYS A 236 6.25 -4.03 -14.89
N GLY A 237 5.24 -4.25 -15.74
CA GLY A 237 4.80 -3.25 -16.72
C GLY A 237 5.71 -3.13 -17.95
N PHE A 238 6.45 -4.18 -18.29
CA PHE A 238 7.20 -4.26 -19.55
C PHE A 238 6.42 -5.09 -20.56
N SER A 239 6.00 -4.47 -21.66
CA SER A 239 5.32 -5.17 -22.77
C SER A 239 6.26 -6.12 -23.54
N ASP A 240 7.57 -5.88 -23.50
CA ASP A 240 8.60 -6.67 -24.17
C ASP A 240 9.65 -7.20 -23.18
N SER A 241 9.75 -8.52 -23.08
CA SER A 241 10.70 -9.19 -22.19
C SER A 241 12.17 -9.09 -22.66
N LEU A 242 12.43 -8.83 -23.94
CA LEU A 242 13.78 -8.58 -24.45
C LEU A 242 14.25 -7.19 -24.05
N TYR A 243 13.37 -6.18 -24.20
CA TYR A 243 13.63 -4.83 -23.72
C TYR A 243 13.86 -4.82 -22.21
N PHE A 244 12.98 -5.47 -21.45
CA PHE A 244 13.17 -5.66 -20.01
C PHE A 244 14.54 -6.22 -19.68
N SER A 245 14.96 -7.30 -20.34
CA SER A 245 16.25 -7.95 -20.07
C SER A 245 17.45 -7.04 -20.35
N LYS A 246 17.37 -6.19 -21.38
CA LYS A 246 18.40 -5.19 -21.70
C LYS A 246 18.49 -4.12 -20.60
N VAL A 247 17.34 -3.56 -20.21
CA VAL A 247 17.28 -2.49 -19.19
C VAL A 247 17.69 -3.03 -17.82
N PHE A 248 17.22 -4.22 -17.45
CA PHE A 248 17.61 -4.87 -16.21
C PHE A 248 19.13 -5.12 -16.15
N LYS A 249 19.73 -5.68 -17.22
CA LYS A 249 21.18 -5.89 -17.27
C LYS A 249 21.96 -4.59 -17.21
N ALA A 250 21.50 -3.52 -17.86
CA ALA A 250 22.14 -2.21 -17.81
C ALA A 250 22.12 -1.62 -16.40
N SER A 251 21.04 -1.82 -15.65
CA SER A 251 20.86 -1.28 -14.29
C SER A 251 21.53 -2.14 -13.20
N VAL A 252 21.44 -3.47 -13.32
CA VAL A 252 21.85 -4.44 -12.27
C VAL A 252 23.23 -5.06 -12.58
N GLY A 253 23.73 -4.91 -13.80
CA GLY A 253 25.02 -5.46 -14.23
C GLY A 253 24.96 -6.90 -14.76
N ILE A 254 23.94 -7.67 -14.39
CA ILE A 254 23.75 -9.07 -14.85
C ILE A 254 22.35 -9.28 -15.43
N SER A 255 22.20 -10.30 -16.29
CA SER A 255 20.89 -10.59 -16.89
C SER A 255 19.89 -11.10 -15.85
N PRO A 256 18.55 -10.88 -16.06
CA PRO A 256 17.52 -11.37 -15.14
C PRO A 256 17.59 -12.86 -14.86
N GLY A 257 17.90 -13.67 -15.88
CA GLY A 257 18.06 -15.13 -15.73
C GLY A 257 19.26 -15.51 -14.86
N LYS A 258 20.38 -14.79 -14.95
CA LYS A 258 21.55 -15.00 -14.10
C LYS A 258 21.28 -14.51 -12.68
N TYR A 259 20.59 -13.37 -12.52
CA TYR A 259 20.17 -12.84 -11.23
C TYR A 259 19.29 -13.85 -10.47
N LYS A 260 18.27 -14.40 -11.13
CA LYS A 260 17.39 -15.45 -10.56
C LYS A 260 18.17 -16.68 -10.09
N LYS A 261 19.11 -17.19 -10.91
CA LYS A 261 19.92 -18.38 -10.54
C LYS A 261 20.74 -18.11 -9.29
N ASN A 262 21.36 -16.94 -9.18
CA ASN A 262 22.16 -16.56 -8.03
C ASN A 262 21.30 -16.48 -6.75
N ALA A 263 20.08 -15.94 -6.82
CA ALA A 263 19.15 -15.86 -5.70
C ALA A 263 18.64 -17.24 -5.23
N SER A 264 18.56 -18.23 -6.13
CA SER A 264 18.10 -19.59 -5.80
C SER A 264 19.18 -20.46 -5.16
N THR A 265 20.43 -19.97 -5.05
CA THR A 265 21.59 -20.72 -4.55
C THR A 265 21.97 -20.32 -3.11
N VAL A 266 21.25 -19.39 -2.50
CA VAL A 266 21.35 -18.95 -1.12
C VAL A 266 20.17 -19.49 -0.31
#